data_cd1aaee822ac30f7c8a1249f811f2705
#
_entry.id   cd1aaee822ac30f7c8a1249f811f2705
#
_cell.length_a   1.000
_cell.length_b   1.000
_cell.length_c   1.000
_cell.angle_alpha   90.00
_cell.angle_beta   90.00
_cell.angle_gamma   90.00
#
_symmetry.space_group_name_H-M   'P 1'
#
loop_
_entity.id
_entity.type
_entity.pdbx_description
1 polymer ?
#
loop_
_entity_poly.entity_id
_entity_poly.type
_entity_poly.pdbx_seq_one_letter_code
_entity_poly.pdbx_strand_id
1 'polypeptide(L)'
;MQGHVTILGFTPNIEAMIASGGRISTMDGTADEIFETSLAAGREKNEKLIGKVLSSGHTSVLEHGFVNLAFENVSVLAEQFLIEFRLASFTVKSRRYVDFSKAGYVSPELERDAQREIFDETVRTLFAIYDELEAAGVPKEDARFVLPYCFCSNFFCSMNARELLHVMNELRYGRGSEIPELWALGESLFLQCEEKLPFLAV
;
A
#
# COMPACT_ATOMS: atom_id res chain seq x y z
N MET A 1 -2.47 -18.12 3.61
CA MET A 1 -3.36 -17.06 3.08
C MET A 1 -2.48 -16.14 2.25
N GLN A 2 -2.93 -15.63 1.13
CA GLN A 2 -2.15 -14.68 0.32
C GLN A 2 -2.64 -13.27 0.61
N GLY A 3 -1.74 -12.40 1.03
CA GLY A 3 -2.04 -10.98 1.25
C GLY A 3 -2.40 -10.28 -0.06
N HIS A 4 -3.23 -9.26 0.01
CA HIS A 4 -3.61 -8.46 -1.15
C HIS A 4 -3.74 -6.98 -0.80
N VAL A 5 -3.68 -6.15 -1.83
CA VAL A 5 -3.89 -4.71 -1.75
C VAL A 5 -4.97 -4.30 -2.74
N THR A 6 -5.80 -3.33 -2.35
CA THR A 6 -6.89 -2.80 -3.18
C THR A 6 -6.86 -1.27 -3.18
N ILE A 7 -6.92 -0.67 -4.36
CA ILE A 7 -7.21 0.78 -4.51
C ILE A 7 -8.71 0.97 -4.25
N LEU A 8 -9.05 1.56 -3.09
CA LEU A 8 -10.42 1.82 -2.65
C LEU A 8 -11.02 3.06 -3.31
N GLY A 9 -10.19 4.06 -3.57
CA GLY A 9 -10.61 5.31 -4.15
C GLY A 9 -9.46 6.30 -4.28
N PHE A 10 -9.74 7.41 -4.95
CA PHE A 10 -8.77 8.47 -5.16
C PHE A 10 -9.48 9.82 -5.30
N THR A 11 -8.72 10.91 -5.28
CA THR A 11 -9.23 12.28 -5.49
C THR A 11 -10.15 12.34 -6.71
N PRO A 12 -11.37 12.86 -6.61
CA PRO A 12 -12.25 13.05 -7.78
C PRO A 12 -11.55 13.85 -8.87
N ASN A 13 -11.68 13.41 -10.13
CA ASN A 13 -11.01 14.02 -11.29
C ASN A 13 -9.49 14.18 -11.08
N ILE A 14 -8.84 13.15 -10.54
CA ILE A 14 -7.44 13.17 -10.14
C ILE A 14 -6.51 13.63 -11.28
N GLU A 15 -6.81 13.24 -12.53
CA GLU A 15 -6.03 13.64 -13.71
C GLU A 15 -6.13 15.15 -13.95
N ALA A 16 -7.32 15.74 -13.76
CA ALA A 16 -7.51 17.17 -13.90
C ALA A 16 -6.77 17.94 -12.80
N MET A 17 -6.84 17.44 -11.56
CA MET A 17 -6.15 18.04 -10.42
C MET A 17 -4.62 18.05 -10.64
N ILE A 18 -4.04 16.91 -10.98
CA ILE A 18 -2.60 16.76 -11.24
C ILE A 18 -2.18 17.62 -12.46
N ALA A 19 -2.94 17.58 -13.55
CA ALA A 19 -2.65 18.34 -14.74
C ALA A 19 -2.75 19.87 -14.50
N SER A 20 -3.62 20.33 -13.60
CA SER A 20 -3.70 21.73 -13.16
C SER A 20 -2.40 22.18 -12.50
N GLY A 21 -1.81 21.34 -11.65
CA GLY A 21 -0.49 21.58 -11.07
C GLY A 21 0.60 21.75 -12.13
N GLY A 22 0.52 21.03 -13.26
CA GLY A 22 1.41 21.22 -14.40
C GLY A 22 1.14 22.50 -15.20
N ARG A 23 -0.13 22.89 -15.36
CA ARG A 23 -0.54 24.07 -16.12
C ARG A 23 -0.30 25.39 -15.40
N ILE A 24 -0.44 25.42 -14.05
CA ILE A 24 -0.36 26.67 -13.27
C ILE A 24 0.96 27.41 -13.46
N SER A 25 2.04 26.72 -13.79
CA SER A 25 3.36 27.32 -14.00
C SER A 25 3.55 27.92 -15.41
N THR A 26 2.62 27.67 -16.34
CA THR A 26 2.80 28.03 -17.76
C THR A 26 1.57 28.69 -18.41
N MET A 27 0.46 28.75 -17.70
CA MET A 27 -0.79 29.35 -18.19
C MET A 27 -1.15 30.60 -17.39
N ASP A 28 -1.69 31.59 -18.07
CA ASP A 28 -2.33 32.74 -17.44
C ASP A 28 -3.69 32.34 -16.86
N GLY A 29 -4.14 33.04 -15.82
CA GLY A 29 -5.41 32.82 -15.14
C GLY A 29 -5.27 32.48 -13.67
N THR A 30 -6.38 32.42 -12.99
CA THR A 30 -6.44 31.99 -11.59
C THR A 30 -6.35 30.47 -11.47
N ALA A 31 -6.05 29.95 -10.27
CA ALA A 31 -5.98 28.52 -10.03
C ALA A 31 -7.31 27.81 -10.34
N ASP A 32 -8.44 28.45 -10.01
CA ASP A 32 -9.78 27.91 -10.31
C ASP A 32 -10.04 27.83 -11.83
N GLU A 33 -9.72 28.89 -12.59
CA GLU A 33 -9.87 28.89 -14.05
C GLU A 33 -9.01 27.81 -14.72
N ILE A 34 -7.80 27.59 -14.21
CA ILE A 34 -6.89 26.54 -14.70
C ILE A 34 -7.44 25.15 -14.36
N PHE A 35 -8.03 24.96 -13.19
CA PHE A 35 -8.68 23.71 -12.83
C PHE A 35 -9.90 23.43 -13.71
N GLU A 36 -10.79 24.42 -13.92
CA GLU A 36 -11.93 24.29 -14.83
C GLU A 36 -11.47 23.98 -16.28
N THR A 37 -10.39 24.61 -16.73
CA THR A 37 -9.77 24.29 -18.03
C THR A 37 -9.30 22.83 -18.08
N SER A 38 -8.75 22.33 -16.98
CA SER A 38 -8.28 20.94 -16.89
C SER A 38 -9.47 19.96 -16.88
N LEU A 39 -10.55 20.28 -16.18
CA LEU A 39 -11.78 19.48 -16.22
C LEU A 39 -12.36 19.42 -17.65
N ALA A 40 -12.46 20.58 -18.31
CA ALA A 40 -12.97 20.67 -19.67
C ALA A 40 -12.09 19.94 -20.71
N ALA A 41 -10.78 19.84 -20.47
CA ALA A 41 -9.85 19.14 -21.35
C ALA A 41 -10.11 17.63 -21.43
N GLY A 42 -10.65 17.04 -20.36
CA GLY A 42 -10.96 15.62 -20.27
C GLY A 42 -9.75 14.74 -19.93
N ARG A 43 -10.05 13.50 -19.55
CA ARG A 43 -9.08 12.53 -19.01
C ARG A 43 -7.87 12.32 -19.94
N GLU A 44 -8.10 11.95 -21.18
CA GLU A 44 -7.02 11.58 -22.12
C GLU A 44 -5.99 12.70 -22.32
N LYS A 45 -6.45 13.97 -22.47
CA LYS A 45 -5.54 15.10 -22.62
C LYS A 45 -4.76 15.40 -21.35
N ASN A 46 -5.38 15.23 -20.20
CA ASN A 46 -4.72 15.39 -18.90
C ASN A 46 -3.65 14.32 -18.67
N GLU A 47 -3.96 13.04 -18.90
CA GLU A 47 -2.99 11.94 -18.81
C GLU A 47 -1.79 12.15 -19.72
N LYS A 48 -2.02 12.59 -20.97
CA LYS A 48 -0.96 12.92 -21.93
C LYS A 48 -0.06 14.07 -21.43
N LEU A 49 -0.66 15.10 -20.83
CA LEU A 49 0.09 16.20 -20.23
C LEU A 49 0.90 15.71 -19.04
N ILE A 50 0.29 14.92 -18.13
CA ILE A 50 0.97 14.35 -16.97
C ILE A 50 2.19 13.55 -17.42
N GLY A 51 2.03 12.64 -18.38
CA GLY A 51 3.13 11.85 -18.92
C GLY A 51 4.28 12.71 -19.46
N LYS A 52 3.97 13.81 -20.17
CA LYS A 52 4.98 14.76 -20.64
C LYS A 52 5.70 15.48 -19.50
N VAL A 53 4.96 15.88 -18.46
CA VAL A 53 5.52 16.58 -17.29
C VAL A 53 6.43 15.63 -16.50
N LEU A 54 6.00 14.38 -16.30
CA LEU A 54 6.80 13.34 -15.63
C LEU A 54 8.06 13.00 -16.40
N SER A 55 7.98 12.83 -17.73
CA SER A 55 9.16 12.55 -18.56
C SER A 55 10.20 13.69 -18.55
N SER A 56 9.78 14.89 -18.17
CA SER A 56 10.67 16.04 -17.95
C SER A 56 11.22 16.13 -16.51
N GLY A 57 10.96 15.13 -15.66
CA GLY A 57 11.44 15.06 -14.28
C GLY A 57 10.61 15.82 -13.25
N HIS A 58 9.49 16.41 -13.62
CA HIS A 58 8.65 17.21 -12.73
C HIS A 58 7.59 16.33 -12.03
N THR A 59 8.01 15.49 -11.08
CA THR A 59 7.12 14.56 -10.36
C THR A 59 6.28 15.21 -9.28
N SER A 60 6.60 16.45 -8.86
CA SER A 60 5.88 17.15 -7.77
C SER A 60 4.40 17.39 -8.07
N VAL A 61 4.00 17.46 -9.34
CA VAL A 61 2.59 17.63 -9.72
C VAL A 61 1.71 16.46 -9.24
N LEU A 62 2.29 15.26 -9.08
CA LEU A 62 1.59 14.08 -8.58
C LEU A 62 1.15 14.23 -7.11
N GLU A 63 1.76 15.15 -6.36
CA GLU A 63 1.42 15.36 -4.95
C GLU A 63 0.01 15.94 -4.74
N HIS A 64 -0.61 16.50 -5.78
CA HIS A 64 -1.99 17.01 -5.74
C HIS A 64 -3.07 15.94 -5.85
N GLY A 65 -2.72 14.72 -6.24
CA GLY A 65 -3.65 13.57 -6.26
C GLY A 65 -3.41 12.65 -5.07
N PHE A 66 -4.50 12.25 -4.36
CA PHE A 66 -4.43 11.30 -3.25
C PHE A 66 -5.13 9.99 -3.62
N VAL A 67 -4.61 8.88 -3.08
CA VAL A 67 -5.12 7.52 -3.27
C VAL A 67 -5.31 6.86 -1.93
N ASN A 68 -6.42 6.15 -1.75
CA ASN A 68 -6.75 5.37 -0.56
C ASN A 68 -6.64 3.87 -0.88
N LEU A 69 -5.95 3.14 -0.03
CA LEU A 69 -5.63 1.73 -0.19
C LEU A 69 -6.11 0.93 1.02
N ALA A 70 -6.50 -0.32 0.78
CA ALA A 70 -6.62 -1.34 1.82
C ALA A 70 -5.57 -2.43 1.59
N PHE A 71 -4.84 -2.79 2.63
CA PHE A 71 -3.98 -3.95 2.68
C PHE A 71 -4.62 -4.99 3.59
N GLU A 72 -4.81 -6.20 3.09
CA GLU A 72 -5.54 -7.25 3.79
C GLU A 72 -4.76 -8.56 3.78
N ASN A 73 -4.74 -9.22 4.94
CA ASN A 73 -4.04 -10.49 5.16
C ASN A 73 -2.54 -10.45 4.81
N VAL A 74 -1.93 -9.29 4.92
CA VAL A 74 -0.48 -9.12 4.73
C VAL A 74 0.27 -9.46 6.02
N SER A 75 1.50 -9.96 5.92
CA SER A 75 2.31 -10.21 7.10
C SER A 75 2.65 -8.93 7.86
N VAL A 76 2.95 -9.04 9.14
CA VAL A 76 3.50 -7.92 9.93
C VAL A 76 4.83 -7.45 9.33
N LEU A 77 5.60 -8.33 8.71
CA LEU A 77 6.80 -7.92 7.97
C LEU A 77 6.44 -6.91 6.87
N ALA A 78 5.43 -7.22 6.04
CA ALA A 78 4.98 -6.32 4.99
C ALA A 78 4.37 -5.02 5.55
N GLU A 79 3.60 -5.12 6.65
CA GLU A 79 3.11 -3.94 7.36
C GLU A 79 4.26 -3.03 7.81
N GLN A 80 5.29 -3.59 8.48
CA GLN A 80 6.44 -2.81 8.98
C GLN A 80 7.22 -2.17 7.84
N PHE A 81 7.41 -2.86 6.72
CA PHE A 81 8.03 -2.29 5.53
C PHE A 81 7.24 -1.09 5.00
N LEU A 82 5.91 -1.22 4.90
CA LEU A 82 5.06 -0.18 4.33
C LEU A 82 4.92 1.05 5.23
N ILE A 83 4.83 0.88 6.55
CA ILE A 83 4.71 2.04 7.46
C ILE A 83 5.98 2.89 7.59
N GLU A 84 7.10 2.47 7.02
CA GLU A 84 8.31 3.30 6.92
C GLU A 84 8.13 4.48 5.95
N PHE A 85 7.20 4.41 4.99
CA PHE A 85 6.96 5.47 4.02
C PHE A 85 6.28 6.67 4.68
N ARG A 86 7.02 7.76 4.82
CA ARG A 86 6.66 8.91 5.67
C ARG A 86 5.62 9.84 5.06
N LEU A 87 5.45 9.84 3.74
CA LEU A 87 4.45 10.67 3.05
C LEU A 87 3.12 9.94 2.88
N ALA A 88 2.86 8.97 3.76
CA ALA A 88 1.63 8.20 3.83
C ALA A 88 1.04 8.22 5.24
N SER A 89 -0.26 7.97 5.33
CA SER A 89 -1.01 7.83 6.58
C SER A 89 -1.53 6.41 6.70
N PHE A 90 -1.42 5.82 7.89
CA PHE A 90 -1.80 4.43 8.15
C PHE A 90 -2.76 4.32 9.32
N THR A 91 -3.75 3.45 9.19
CA THR A 91 -4.61 3.01 10.29
C THR A 91 -4.61 1.50 10.33
N VAL A 92 -3.83 0.95 11.25
CA VAL A 92 -3.60 -0.50 11.40
C VAL A 92 -4.60 -1.10 12.39
N LYS A 93 -5.06 -2.32 12.11
CA LYS A 93 -5.91 -3.09 13.02
C LYS A 93 -5.22 -3.27 14.37
N SER A 94 -5.85 -2.78 15.43
CA SER A 94 -5.22 -2.66 16.74
C SER A 94 -5.00 -4.03 17.42
N ARG A 95 -3.75 -4.35 17.72
CA ARG A 95 -3.35 -5.53 18.50
C ARG A 95 -3.62 -5.38 20.01
N ARG A 96 -4.19 -4.26 20.42
CA ARG A 96 -4.59 -4.01 21.82
C ARG A 96 -6.06 -4.37 22.07
N TYR A 97 -6.90 -4.26 21.02
CA TYR A 97 -8.35 -4.39 21.12
C TYR A 97 -8.89 -5.61 20.37
N VAL A 98 -8.23 -6.01 19.28
CA VAL A 98 -8.70 -7.10 18.43
C VAL A 98 -7.97 -8.39 18.82
N ASP A 99 -8.71 -9.49 18.85
CA ASP A 99 -8.17 -10.83 18.99
C ASP A 99 -7.52 -11.27 17.68
N PHE A 100 -6.26 -11.70 17.75
CA PHE A 100 -5.47 -12.18 16.62
C PHE A 100 -5.27 -13.71 16.62
N SER A 101 -5.90 -14.45 17.52
CA SER A 101 -5.80 -15.91 17.59
C SER A 101 -6.12 -16.62 16.28
N LYS A 102 -7.00 -16.00 15.45
CA LYS A 102 -7.46 -16.52 14.16
C LYS A 102 -7.02 -15.67 12.97
N ALA A 103 -6.04 -14.81 13.15
CA ALA A 103 -5.61 -13.89 12.09
C ALA A 103 -5.03 -14.60 10.86
N GLY A 104 -4.52 -15.82 11.03
CA GLY A 104 -3.77 -16.52 10.01
C GLY A 104 -2.33 -16.01 9.88
N TYR A 105 -1.59 -16.56 8.96
CA TYR A 105 -0.21 -16.18 8.69
C TYR A 105 0.18 -16.35 7.23
N VAL A 106 1.20 -15.63 6.82
CA VAL A 106 1.86 -15.77 5.52
C VAL A 106 3.05 -16.71 5.68
N SER A 107 3.06 -17.82 4.95
CA SER A 107 4.21 -18.73 4.92
C SER A 107 5.22 -18.22 3.89
N PRO A 108 6.52 -18.18 4.24
CA PRO A 108 7.57 -17.91 3.25
C PRO A 108 7.65 -19.06 2.23
N GLU A 109 8.32 -18.80 1.11
CA GLU A 109 8.63 -19.85 0.14
C GLU A 109 9.69 -20.80 0.74
N LEU A 110 9.28 -22.03 1.02
CA LEU A 110 10.14 -23.07 1.55
C LEU A 110 10.24 -24.22 0.56
N GLU A 111 11.47 -24.63 0.24
CA GLU A 111 11.74 -25.61 -0.83
C GLU A 111 11.29 -27.03 -0.48
N ARG A 112 11.39 -27.40 0.81
CA ARG A 112 11.14 -28.78 1.30
C ARG A 112 9.92 -28.86 2.17
N ASP A 113 9.08 -29.90 2.01
CA ASP A 113 7.87 -30.12 2.78
C ASP A 113 8.17 -30.21 4.29
N ALA A 114 9.27 -30.86 4.67
CA ALA A 114 9.70 -30.91 6.09
C ALA A 114 9.98 -29.53 6.70
N GLN A 115 10.46 -28.56 5.90
CA GLN A 115 10.67 -27.20 6.36
C GLN A 115 9.33 -26.48 6.58
N ARG A 116 8.37 -26.69 5.67
CA ARG A 116 7.00 -26.13 5.79
C ARG A 116 6.30 -26.71 7.03
N GLU A 117 6.42 -28.01 7.26
CA GLU A 117 5.80 -28.66 8.43
C GLU A 117 6.34 -28.09 9.74
N ILE A 118 7.67 -27.96 9.87
CA ILE A 118 8.31 -27.34 11.04
C ILE A 118 7.85 -25.89 11.23
N PHE A 119 7.80 -25.12 10.14
CA PHE A 119 7.37 -23.73 10.16
C PHE A 119 5.91 -23.62 10.64
N ASP A 120 5.00 -24.37 10.00
CA ASP A 120 3.58 -24.35 10.30
C ASP A 120 3.27 -24.82 11.73
N GLU A 121 3.95 -25.87 12.21
CA GLU A 121 3.81 -26.36 13.60
C GLU A 121 4.29 -25.31 14.60
N THR A 122 5.42 -24.66 14.33
CA THR A 122 5.95 -23.59 15.18
C THR A 122 4.98 -22.42 15.26
N VAL A 123 4.47 -21.96 14.11
CA VAL A 123 3.53 -20.82 14.06
C VAL A 123 2.23 -21.17 14.80
N ARG A 124 1.66 -22.36 14.60
CA ARG A 124 0.46 -22.81 15.33
C ARG A 124 0.69 -22.85 16.84
N THR A 125 1.87 -23.30 17.27
CA THR A 125 2.25 -23.31 18.69
C THR A 125 2.28 -21.89 19.27
N LEU A 126 2.83 -20.92 18.55
CA LEU A 126 2.87 -19.52 19.00
C LEU A 126 1.47 -18.90 19.10
N PHE A 127 0.56 -19.22 18.18
CA PHE A 127 -0.84 -18.82 18.30
C PHE A 127 -1.55 -19.47 19.49
N ALA A 128 -1.29 -20.75 19.77
CA ALA A 128 -1.83 -21.42 20.95
C ALA A 128 -1.32 -20.78 22.25
N ILE A 129 -0.04 -20.42 22.33
CA ILE A 129 0.53 -19.69 23.46
C ILE A 129 -0.13 -18.31 23.62
N TYR A 130 -0.41 -17.62 22.53
CA TYR A 130 -1.15 -16.35 22.57
C TYR A 130 -2.52 -16.52 23.23
N ASP A 131 -3.29 -17.54 22.82
CA ASP A 131 -4.59 -17.87 23.40
C ASP A 131 -4.49 -18.24 24.89
N GLU A 132 -3.49 -19.03 25.26
CA GLU A 132 -3.24 -19.42 26.67
C GLU A 132 -2.91 -18.20 27.55
N LEU A 133 -2.11 -17.26 27.06
CA LEU A 133 -1.80 -16.01 27.75
C LEU A 133 -3.06 -15.15 27.97
N GLU A 134 -3.89 -15.01 26.94
CA GLU A 134 -5.17 -14.27 27.06
C GLU A 134 -6.11 -14.98 28.07
N ALA A 135 -6.23 -16.29 28.00
CA ALA A 135 -7.03 -17.08 28.95
C ALA A 135 -6.50 -17.00 30.40
N ALA A 136 -5.20 -16.81 30.56
CA ALA A 136 -4.57 -16.58 31.88
C ALA A 136 -4.72 -15.13 32.38
N GLY A 137 -5.41 -14.24 31.60
CA GLY A 137 -5.67 -12.85 31.96
C GLY A 137 -4.57 -11.86 31.57
N VAL A 138 -3.61 -12.27 30.73
CA VAL A 138 -2.61 -11.35 30.18
C VAL A 138 -3.30 -10.42 29.16
N PRO A 139 -3.15 -9.08 29.28
CA PRO A 139 -3.73 -8.16 28.33
C PRO A 139 -3.24 -8.43 26.90
N LYS A 140 -4.10 -8.23 25.87
CA LYS A 140 -3.75 -8.40 24.45
C LYS A 140 -2.49 -7.62 24.03
N GLU A 141 -2.30 -6.45 24.62
CA GLU A 141 -1.13 -5.60 24.35
C GLU A 141 0.20 -6.22 24.78
N ASP A 142 0.16 -7.18 25.70
CA ASP A 142 1.32 -7.93 26.17
C ASP A 142 1.35 -9.34 25.54
N ALA A 143 0.22 -10.04 25.47
CA ALA A 143 0.15 -11.36 24.84
C ALA A 143 0.64 -11.35 23.38
N ARG A 144 0.40 -10.27 22.62
CA ARG A 144 0.84 -10.11 21.22
C ARG A 144 2.35 -10.25 21.00
N PHE A 145 3.18 -10.13 22.03
CA PHE A 145 4.63 -10.27 21.90
C PHE A 145 5.09 -11.68 21.50
N VAL A 146 4.23 -12.68 21.65
CA VAL A 146 4.54 -14.05 21.20
C VAL A 146 4.12 -14.29 19.74
N LEU A 147 3.36 -13.37 19.10
CA LEU A 147 2.94 -13.53 17.73
C LEU A 147 4.13 -13.33 16.78
N PRO A 148 4.33 -14.24 15.79
CA PRO A 148 5.46 -14.16 14.86
C PRO A 148 5.26 -13.08 13.81
N TYR A 149 6.33 -12.57 13.19
CA TYR A 149 6.28 -11.55 12.13
C TYR A 149 5.44 -11.94 10.90
N CYS A 150 5.20 -13.22 10.71
CA CYS A 150 4.39 -13.75 9.61
C CYS A 150 2.87 -13.70 9.88
N PHE A 151 2.40 -13.33 11.07
CA PHE A 151 0.95 -13.28 11.30
C PHE A 151 0.30 -12.16 10.45
N CYS A 152 -0.96 -12.39 10.04
CA CYS A 152 -1.67 -11.50 9.16
C CYS A 152 -2.16 -10.23 9.86
N SER A 153 -1.90 -9.10 9.22
CA SER A 153 -2.38 -7.78 9.58
C SER A 153 -3.27 -7.20 8.47
N ASN A 154 -4.11 -6.24 8.85
CA ASN A 154 -4.97 -5.48 7.93
C ASN A 154 -4.88 -4.00 8.27
N PHE A 155 -4.79 -3.14 7.26
CA PHE A 155 -4.73 -1.69 7.49
C PHE A 155 -5.20 -0.88 6.29
N PHE A 156 -5.65 0.32 6.57
CA PHE A 156 -5.86 1.36 5.57
C PHE A 156 -4.61 2.20 5.41
N CYS A 157 -4.38 2.63 4.18
CA CYS A 157 -3.30 3.53 3.84
C CYS A 157 -3.81 4.63 2.89
N SER A 158 -3.36 5.86 3.14
CA SER A 158 -3.64 7.00 2.26
C SER A 158 -2.34 7.70 1.93
N MET A 159 -2.09 7.97 0.67
CA MET A 159 -0.89 8.67 0.20
C MET A 159 -1.17 9.48 -1.06
N ASN A 160 -0.30 10.44 -1.37
CA ASN A 160 -0.38 11.10 -2.66
C ASN A 160 0.16 10.20 -3.79
N ALA A 161 -0.15 10.55 -5.03
CA ALA A 161 0.21 9.73 -6.20
C ALA A 161 1.73 9.64 -6.43
N ARG A 162 2.52 10.63 -5.98
CA ARG A 162 3.99 10.56 -6.05
C ARG A 162 4.54 9.51 -5.09
N GLU A 163 4.01 9.48 -3.86
CA GLU A 163 4.41 8.47 -2.87
C GLU A 163 3.93 7.08 -3.29
N LEU A 164 2.75 6.94 -3.89
CA LEU A 164 2.29 5.66 -4.44
C LEU A 164 3.25 5.13 -5.51
N LEU A 165 3.68 5.98 -6.44
CA LEU A 165 4.67 5.61 -7.46
C LEU A 165 6.00 5.17 -6.80
N HIS A 166 6.45 5.89 -5.75
CA HIS A 166 7.65 5.52 -5.02
C HIS A 166 7.49 4.17 -4.31
N VAL A 167 6.39 3.95 -3.59
CA VAL A 167 6.08 2.67 -2.93
C VAL A 167 6.04 1.51 -3.94
N MET A 168 5.35 1.68 -5.07
CA MET A 168 5.32 0.65 -6.12
C MET A 168 6.74 0.29 -6.61
N ASN A 169 7.56 1.30 -6.84
CA ASN A 169 8.94 1.08 -7.32
C ASN A 169 9.79 0.37 -6.26
N GLU A 170 9.67 0.74 -4.98
CA GLU A 170 10.38 0.07 -3.89
C GLU A 170 9.93 -1.39 -3.70
N LEU A 171 8.65 -1.68 -3.90
CA LEU A 171 8.12 -3.04 -3.85
C LEU A 171 8.57 -3.90 -5.04
N ARG A 172 8.61 -3.33 -6.25
CA ARG A 172 8.88 -4.08 -7.49
C ARG A 172 10.37 -4.17 -7.83
N TYR A 173 11.14 -3.13 -7.55
CA TYR A 173 12.52 -2.96 -8.02
C TYR A 173 13.51 -2.54 -6.94
N GLY A 174 13.03 -2.07 -5.80
CA GLY A 174 13.83 -1.61 -4.67
C GLY A 174 13.98 -2.66 -3.58
N ARG A 175 14.05 -2.22 -2.32
CA ARG A 175 14.27 -3.07 -1.13
C ARG A 175 13.25 -4.19 -0.94
N GLY A 176 12.03 -4.00 -1.43
CA GLY A 176 10.95 -5.00 -1.32
C GLY A 176 11.01 -6.11 -2.36
N SER A 177 11.73 -5.92 -3.47
CA SER A 177 11.70 -6.83 -4.61
C SER A 177 12.24 -8.25 -4.33
N GLU A 178 13.11 -8.38 -3.33
CA GLU A 178 13.68 -9.68 -2.92
C GLU A 178 12.76 -10.48 -1.98
N ILE A 179 11.67 -9.86 -1.52
CA ILE A 179 10.69 -10.51 -0.63
C ILE A 179 9.44 -10.82 -1.44
N PRO A 180 9.12 -12.11 -1.70
CA PRO A 180 8.04 -12.50 -2.62
C PRO A 180 6.69 -11.87 -2.30
N GLU A 181 6.33 -11.75 -1.02
CA GLU A 181 5.09 -11.09 -0.59
C GLU A 181 5.04 -9.61 -1.00
N LEU A 182 6.13 -8.87 -0.76
CA LEU A 182 6.22 -7.44 -1.09
C LEU A 182 6.19 -7.21 -2.59
N TRP A 183 6.94 -8.03 -3.33
CA TRP A 183 6.95 -7.98 -4.79
C TRP A 183 5.54 -8.23 -5.36
N ALA A 184 4.82 -9.25 -4.86
CA ALA A 184 3.46 -9.55 -5.30
C ALA A 184 2.47 -8.40 -5.02
N LEU A 185 2.61 -7.72 -3.87
CA LEU A 185 1.83 -6.51 -3.57
C LEU A 185 2.16 -5.38 -4.56
N GLY A 186 3.43 -5.20 -4.90
CA GLY A 186 3.88 -4.21 -5.89
C GLY A 186 3.31 -4.47 -7.28
N GLU A 187 3.32 -5.72 -7.75
CA GLU A 187 2.70 -6.13 -9.02
C GLU A 187 1.19 -5.92 -9.01
N SER A 188 0.52 -6.28 -7.91
CA SER A 188 -0.92 -6.04 -7.77
C SER A 188 -1.29 -4.56 -7.82
N LEU A 189 -0.51 -3.69 -7.17
CA LEU A 189 -0.71 -2.23 -7.25
C LEU A 189 -0.48 -1.71 -8.67
N PHE A 190 0.57 -2.17 -9.34
CA PHE A 190 0.88 -1.77 -10.70
C PHE A 190 -0.27 -2.11 -11.66
N LEU A 191 -0.78 -3.34 -11.64
CA LEU A 191 -1.91 -3.76 -12.48
C LEU A 191 -3.18 -2.94 -12.21
N GLN A 192 -3.46 -2.62 -10.95
CA GLN A 192 -4.58 -1.75 -10.61
C GLN A 192 -4.37 -0.30 -11.08
N CYS A 193 -3.12 0.19 -11.08
CA CYS A 193 -2.79 1.50 -11.62
C CYS A 193 -2.93 1.53 -13.14
N GLU A 194 -2.53 0.48 -13.87
CA GLU A 194 -2.76 0.39 -15.32
C GLU A 194 -4.24 0.56 -15.68
N GLU A 195 -5.13 -0.02 -14.87
CA GLU A 195 -6.57 0.08 -15.09
C GLU A 195 -7.18 1.43 -14.67
N LYS A 196 -6.83 1.88 -13.46
CA LYS A 196 -7.52 3.01 -12.79
C LYS A 196 -6.81 4.34 -12.93
N LEU A 197 -5.48 4.33 -12.92
CA LEU A 197 -4.58 5.49 -12.88
C LEU A 197 -3.39 5.30 -13.84
N PRO A 198 -3.63 5.12 -15.16
CA PRO A 198 -2.60 4.66 -16.11
C PRO A 198 -1.39 5.60 -16.20
N PHE A 199 -1.53 6.87 -15.84
CA PHE A 199 -0.40 7.81 -15.74
C PHE A 199 0.61 7.47 -14.63
N LEU A 200 0.31 6.52 -13.74
CA LEU A 200 1.22 6.00 -12.71
C LEU A 200 1.87 4.66 -13.11
N ALA A 201 1.38 4.01 -14.15
CA ALA A 201 1.93 2.74 -14.66
C ALA A 201 3.07 3.01 -15.68
N VAL A 202 4.14 3.65 -15.22
CA VAL A 202 5.27 4.11 -16.04
C VAL A 202 6.58 3.46 -15.58
#